data_4a36338ef5fe1d28fa9712941e2700ca
#
_entry.id   4a36338ef5fe1d28fa9712941e2700ca
#
_cell.length_a   1.000
_cell.length_b   1.000
_cell.length_c   1.000
_cell.angle_alpha   90.00
_cell.angle_beta   90.00
_cell.angle_gamma   90.00
#
_symmetry.space_group_name_H-M   'P 1'
#
loop_
_entity.id
_entity.type
_entity.pdbx_description
1 polymer ?
#
loop_
_entity_poly.entity_id
_entity_poly.type
_entity_poly.pdbx_seq_one_letter_code
_entity_poly.pdbx_strand_id
1 'polypeptide(L)'
;MEKLVLSNGAEYLLCTDGVNQYNGVATFKVRPMEGVTKTAEEVLADFTGNDTITAKIDDTAIRIITGMTVVKNVQLVPNFVINTNYVCPECGVEVENTATTCNACNATFDAPTLNEVKANIFIVNVSAPDVNERMASLESSVDMIGSTMLDLQMTSAGDADAQSVQ
;
A
#
# COMPACT_ATOMS: atom_id res chain seq x y z
N MET A 1 -12.98 2.67 9.45
CA MET A 1 -12.66 1.99 8.16
C MET A 1 -11.16 1.70 8.11
N GLU A 2 -10.77 0.48 7.76
CA GLU A 2 -9.33 0.14 7.65
C GLU A 2 -8.73 0.69 6.37
N LYS A 3 -7.62 1.43 6.49
CA LYS A 3 -6.88 1.97 5.35
C LYS A 3 -5.37 1.74 5.48
N LEU A 4 -4.70 1.67 4.34
CA LEU A 4 -3.25 1.66 4.21
C LEU A 4 -2.81 3.03 3.73
N VAL A 5 -1.83 3.62 4.40
CA VAL A 5 -1.23 4.91 4.05
C VAL A 5 0.26 4.69 3.77
N LEU A 6 0.70 5.10 2.59
CA LEU A 6 2.08 5.01 2.15
C LEU A 6 2.85 6.30 2.51
N SER A 7 4.17 6.23 2.62
CA SER A 7 5.00 7.40 2.96
C SER A 7 4.93 8.53 1.90
N ASN A 8 4.58 8.21 0.65
CA ASN A 8 4.33 9.19 -0.41
C ASN A 8 2.93 9.85 -0.35
N GLY A 9 2.10 9.48 0.64
CA GLY A 9 0.75 10.00 0.83
C GLY A 9 -0.36 9.25 0.08
N ALA A 10 -0.05 8.22 -0.70
CA ALA A 10 -1.08 7.40 -1.34
C ALA A 10 -1.85 6.59 -0.30
N GLU A 11 -3.17 6.51 -0.45
CA GLU A 11 -4.07 5.79 0.45
C GLU A 11 -4.85 4.71 -0.30
N TYR A 12 -5.07 3.60 0.40
CA TYR A 12 -5.84 2.45 -0.07
C TYR A 12 -6.75 1.93 1.03
N LEU A 13 -7.88 1.36 0.66
CA LEU A 13 -8.73 0.61 1.58
C LEU A 13 -8.14 -0.79 1.76
N LEU A 14 -8.01 -1.24 3.01
CA LEU A 14 -7.62 -2.61 3.32
C LEU A 14 -8.82 -3.53 3.23
N CYS A 15 -8.63 -4.71 2.65
CA CYS A 15 -9.59 -5.80 2.74
C CYS A 15 -9.47 -6.53 4.08
N THR A 16 -10.46 -7.32 4.45
CA THR A 16 -10.37 -8.21 5.61
C THR A 16 -9.13 -9.10 5.49
N ASP A 17 -8.36 -9.23 6.56
CA ASP A 17 -7.06 -9.91 6.56
C ASP A 17 -6.09 -9.36 5.48
N GLY A 18 -6.19 -8.06 5.25
CA GLY A 18 -5.48 -7.37 4.16
C GLY A 18 -3.99 -7.18 4.38
N VAL A 19 -3.44 -7.48 5.56
CA VAL A 19 -2.00 -7.35 5.86
C VAL A 19 -1.46 -8.67 6.39
N ASN A 20 -0.55 -9.28 5.64
CA ASN A 20 0.20 -10.47 6.07
C ASN A 20 1.70 -10.22 5.91
N GLN A 21 2.51 -10.71 6.83
CA GLN A 21 3.97 -10.62 6.77
C GLN A 21 4.57 -11.97 7.12
N TYR A 22 5.31 -12.54 6.17
CA TYR A 22 5.95 -13.84 6.31
C TYR A 22 7.28 -13.87 5.54
N ASN A 23 8.33 -14.42 6.18
CA ASN A 23 9.67 -14.60 5.59
C ASN A 23 10.24 -13.34 4.90
N GLY A 24 10.12 -12.18 5.53
CA GLY A 24 10.65 -10.93 4.98
C GLY A 24 9.85 -10.34 3.80
N VAL A 25 8.68 -10.90 3.50
CA VAL A 25 7.73 -10.36 2.52
C VAL A 25 6.47 -9.90 3.25
N ALA A 26 6.03 -8.69 2.96
CA ALA A 26 4.72 -8.20 3.37
C ALA A 26 3.77 -8.25 2.17
N THR A 27 2.59 -8.83 2.39
CA THR A 27 1.52 -8.94 1.40
C THR A 27 0.36 -8.05 1.84
N PHE A 28 -0.09 -7.19 0.94
CA PHE A 28 -1.24 -6.32 1.14
C PHE A 28 -2.35 -6.70 0.16
N LYS A 29 -3.58 -6.88 0.68
CA LYS A 29 -4.80 -6.95 -0.13
C LYS A 29 -5.50 -5.61 -0.01
N VAL A 30 -5.43 -4.81 -1.06
CA VAL A 30 -5.90 -3.42 -1.05
C VAL A 30 -6.82 -3.15 -2.21
N ARG A 31 -7.69 -2.16 -2.06
CA ARG A 31 -8.46 -1.57 -3.15
C ARG A 31 -8.27 -0.05 -3.13
N PRO A 32 -8.39 0.62 -4.28
CA PRO A 32 -8.38 2.07 -4.32
C PRO A 32 -9.47 2.66 -3.42
N MET A 33 -9.29 3.91 -3.00
CA MET A 33 -10.32 4.66 -2.29
C MET A 33 -11.60 4.75 -3.14
N GLU A 34 -12.74 4.94 -2.51
CA GLU A 34 -14.03 5.01 -3.19
C GLU A 34 -14.01 6.14 -4.26
N GLY A 35 -14.53 5.82 -5.45
CA GLY A 35 -14.52 6.74 -6.59
C GLY A 35 -13.19 6.86 -7.33
N VAL A 36 -12.14 6.16 -6.88
CA VAL A 36 -10.82 6.14 -7.52
C VAL A 36 -10.64 4.82 -8.28
N THR A 37 -10.20 4.91 -9.54
CA THR A 37 -9.78 3.76 -10.34
C THR A 37 -8.27 3.81 -10.52
N LYS A 38 -7.59 2.68 -10.36
CA LYS A 38 -6.14 2.55 -10.57
C LYS A 38 -5.82 1.33 -11.41
N THR A 39 -4.79 1.46 -12.24
CA THR A 39 -4.16 0.33 -12.95
C THR A 39 -3.13 -0.37 -12.07
N ALA A 40 -2.67 -1.56 -12.47
CA ALA A 40 -1.62 -2.26 -11.74
C ALA A 40 -0.28 -1.50 -11.78
N GLU A 41 0.01 -0.79 -12.88
CA GLU A 41 1.19 0.06 -13.02
C GLU A 41 1.16 1.25 -12.07
N GLU A 42 0.00 1.91 -11.90
CA GLU A 42 -0.16 3.02 -10.96
C GLU A 42 -0.01 2.54 -9.51
N VAL A 43 -0.57 1.37 -9.17
CA VAL A 43 -0.38 0.76 -7.84
C VAL A 43 1.08 0.39 -7.62
N LEU A 44 1.75 -0.20 -8.62
CA LEU A 44 3.18 -0.49 -8.55
C LEU A 44 4.01 0.77 -8.29
N ALA A 45 3.72 1.86 -9.01
CA ALA A 45 4.39 3.14 -8.84
C ALA A 45 4.18 3.73 -7.44
N ASP A 46 2.94 3.67 -6.94
CA ASP A 46 2.61 4.16 -5.60
C ASP A 46 3.37 3.40 -4.50
N PHE A 47 3.52 2.07 -4.62
CA PHE A 47 4.21 1.25 -3.62
C PHE A 47 5.73 1.28 -3.75
N THR A 48 6.27 1.65 -4.91
CA THR A 48 7.71 1.67 -5.16
C THR A 48 8.39 2.78 -4.35
N GLY A 49 9.49 2.45 -3.68
CA GLY A 49 10.31 3.41 -2.93
C GLY A 49 9.71 3.87 -1.60
N ASN A 50 8.59 3.30 -1.16
CA ASN A 50 8.05 3.62 0.15
C ASN A 50 8.81 2.85 1.24
N ASP A 51 9.42 3.58 2.16
CA ASP A 51 10.15 3.03 3.31
C ASP A 51 9.23 2.76 4.51
N THR A 52 8.07 3.39 4.56
CA THR A 52 7.09 3.26 5.64
C THR A 52 5.70 3.09 5.09
N ILE A 53 5.05 2.00 5.49
CA ILE A 53 3.66 1.66 5.15
C ILE A 53 2.88 1.54 6.45
N THR A 54 1.81 2.31 6.61
CA THR A 54 1.03 2.39 7.83
C THR A 54 -0.39 1.89 7.61
N ALA A 55 -0.80 0.85 8.32
CA ALA A 55 -2.19 0.44 8.41
C ALA A 55 -2.89 1.24 9.53
N LYS A 56 -4.06 1.79 9.24
CA LYS A 56 -4.86 2.63 10.14
C LYS A 56 -6.30 2.14 10.22
N ILE A 57 -6.92 2.30 11.40
CA ILE A 57 -8.36 2.24 11.61
C ILE A 57 -8.79 3.61 12.10
N ASP A 58 -9.72 4.26 11.39
CA ASP A 58 -10.27 5.57 11.76
C ASP A 58 -9.18 6.58 12.19
N ASP A 59 -8.13 6.70 11.33
CA ASP A 59 -6.93 7.54 11.50
C ASP A 59 -5.95 7.13 12.62
N THR A 60 -6.25 6.11 13.39
CA THR A 60 -5.33 5.55 14.38
C THR A 60 -4.44 4.49 13.72
N ALA A 61 -3.11 4.66 13.81
CA ALA A 61 -2.15 3.67 13.31
C ALA A 61 -2.24 2.39 14.17
N ILE A 62 -2.53 1.26 13.51
CA ILE A 62 -2.59 -0.06 14.15
C ILE A 62 -1.36 -0.93 13.84
N ARG A 63 -0.71 -0.65 12.72
CA ARG A 63 0.49 -1.36 12.29
C ARG A 63 1.36 -0.47 11.43
N ILE A 64 2.66 -0.46 11.69
CA ILE A 64 3.66 0.25 10.89
C ILE A 64 4.66 -0.79 10.39
N ILE A 65 4.90 -0.80 9.08
CA ILE A 65 5.84 -1.68 8.39
C ILE A 65 6.89 -0.79 7.75
N THR A 66 8.15 -1.01 8.09
CA THR A 66 9.29 -0.21 7.62
C THR A 66 10.31 -1.06 6.88
N GLY A 67 11.08 -0.44 6.00
CA GLY A 67 12.18 -1.07 5.27
C GLY A 67 11.76 -2.04 4.17
N MET A 68 10.48 -2.06 3.80
CA MET A 68 9.93 -2.90 2.72
C MET A 68 9.80 -2.07 1.44
N THR A 69 10.92 -1.73 0.80
CA THR A 69 10.97 -0.77 -0.31
C THR A 69 10.91 -1.39 -1.70
N VAL A 70 11.06 -2.72 -1.80
CA VAL A 70 11.08 -3.44 -3.09
C VAL A 70 9.73 -4.10 -3.35
N VAL A 71 9.03 -3.65 -4.38
CA VAL A 71 7.79 -4.29 -4.83
C VAL A 71 8.15 -5.52 -5.66
N LYS A 72 7.77 -6.70 -5.20
CA LYS A 72 8.01 -7.98 -5.89
C LYS A 72 6.93 -8.29 -6.91
N ASN A 73 5.68 -7.97 -6.60
CA ASN A 73 4.54 -8.24 -7.48
C ASN A 73 3.35 -7.35 -7.14
N VAL A 74 2.60 -6.94 -8.17
CA VAL A 74 1.26 -6.36 -8.06
C VAL A 74 0.33 -7.16 -8.95
N GLN A 75 -0.69 -7.75 -8.37
CA GLN A 75 -1.69 -8.56 -9.06
C GLN A 75 -3.09 -7.97 -8.89
N LEU A 76 -3.78 -7.69 -9.99
CA LEU A 76 -5.20 -7.36 -9.97
C LEU A 76 -6.02 -8.66 -9.84
N VAL A 77 -6.90 -8.71 -8.85
CA VAL A 77 -7.87 -9.80 -8.67
C VAL A 77 -9.26 -9.22 -8.83
N PRO A 78 -9.94 -9.53 -9.95
CA PRO A 78 -11.30 -9.05 -10.20
C PRO A 78 -12.33 -9.84 -9.38
N ASN A 79 -13.45 -9.18 -9.05
CA ASN A 79 -14.59 -9.77 -8.37
C ASN A 79 -14.26 -10.51 -7.06
N PHE A 80 -13.26 -10.01 -6.33
CA PHE A 80 -12.93 -10.54 -5.00
C PHE A 80 -14.05 -10.22 -4.01
N VAL A 81 -14.47 -11.18 -3.20
CA VAL A 81 -15.48 -10.98 -2.16
C VAL A 81 -14.85 -10.19 -1.00
N ILE A 82 -15.24 -8.94 -0.86
CA ILE A 82 -14.71 -8.03 0.18
C ILE A 82 -15.58 -8.01 1.44
N ASN A 83 -16.83 -8.38 1.32
CA ASN A 83 -17.79 -8.49 2.42
C ASN A 83 -18.92 -9.44 2.05
N THR A 84 -19.59 -9.95 3.07
CA THR A 84 -20.85 -10.71 2.91
C THR A 84 -21.88 -10.13 3.86
N ASN A 85 -23.09 -9.94 3.37
CA ASN A 85 -24.24 -9.52 4.18
C ASN A 85 -25.48 -10.36 3.80
N TYR A 86 -26.50 -10.30 4.63
CA TYR A 86 -27.76 -10.97 4.37
C TYR A 86 -28.77 -9.94 3.89
N VAL A 87 -29.55 -10.32 2.87
CA VAL A 87 -30.55 -9.45 2.26
C VAL A 87 -31.91 -10.13 2.20
N CYS A 88 -32.95 -9.32 2.25
CA CYS A 88 -34.32 -9.77 2.00
C CYS A 88 -34.45 -10.34 0.58
N PRO A 89 -34.95 -11.56 0.39
CA PRO A 89 -35.10 -12.15 -0.93
C PRO A 89 -36.04 -11.40 -1.87
N GLU A 90 -36.98 -10.61 -1.32
CA GLU A 90 -37.99 -9.90 -2.11
C GLU A 90 -37.55 -8.48 -2.54
N CYS A 91 -36.88 -7.73 -1.66
CA CYS A 91 -36.52 -6.34 -1.95
C CYS A 91 -35.01 -6.03 -1.91
N GLY A 92 -34.15 -7.00 -1.55
CA GLY A 92 -32.71 -6.83 -1.51
C GLY A 92 -32.17 -5.93 -0.37
N VAL A 93 -33.02 -5.43 0.53
CA VAL A 93 -32.57 -4.62 1.65
C VAL A 93 -31.84 -5.49 2.68
N GLU A 94 -30.77 -4.97 3.25
CA GLU A 94 -29.98 -5.67 4.25
C GLU A 94 -30.80 -5.98 5.48
N VAL A 95 -30.67 -7.22 5.98
CA VAL A 95 -31.37 -7.76 7.14
C VAL A 95 -30.41 -8.59 8.01
N GLU A 96 -30.79 -8.90 9.21
CA GLU A 96 -30.00 -9.80 10.07
C GLU A 96 -30.06 -11.25 9.51
N ASN A 97 -29.02 -12.02 9.77
CA ASN A 97 -28.91 -13.40 9.30
C ASN A 97 -30.01 -14.36 9.83
N THR A 98 -30.69 -13.97 10.90
CA THR A 98 -31.78 -14.71 11.53
C THR A 98 -33.16 -14.11 11.24
N ALA A 99 -33.23 -13.07 10.40
CA ALA A 99 -34.50 -12.41 10.10
C ALA A 99 -35.42 -13.34 9.32
N THR A 100 -36.70 -13.33 9.66
CA THR A 100 -37.79 -14.02 8.94
C THR A 100 -38.82 -13.04 8.38
N THR A 101 -38.63 -11.73 8.68
CA THR A 101 -39.45 -10.64 8.18
C THR A 101 -38.56 -9.46 7.79
N CYS A 102 -38.97 -8.74 6.75
CA CYS A 102 -38.27 -7.54 6.29
C CYS A 102 -39.04 -6.29 6.73
N ASN A 103 -38.38 -5.40 7.50
CA ASN A 103 -38.99 -4.15 7.94
C ASN A 103 -39.23 -3.14 6.81
N ALA A 104 -38.55 -3.28 5.66
CA ALA A 104 -38.66 -2.37 4.55
C ALA A 104 -39.85 -2.70 3.62
N CYS A 105 -40.14 -3.98 3.36
CA CYS A 105 -41.21 -4.40 2.46
C CYS A 105 -42.29 -5.26 3.14
N ASN A 106 -42.16 -5.54 4.44
CA ASN A 106 -43.03 -6.40 5.24
C ASN A 106 -43.19 -7.85 4.72
N ALA A 107 -42.29 -8.29 3.83
CA ALA A 107 -42.25 -9.68 3.37
C ALA A 107 -41.82 -10.61 4.51
N THR A 108 -42.41 -11.81 4.53
CA THR A 108 -42.00 -12.92 5.40
C THR A 108 -41.31 -13.98 4.55
N PHE A 109 -40.23 -14.57 5.05
CA PHE A 109 -39.41 -15.56 4.36
C PHE A 109 -38.81 -16.56 5.35
N ASP A 110 -38.44 -17.75 4.88
CA ASP A 110 -37.87 -18.80 5.75
C ASP A 110 -36.43 -18.47 6.17
N ALA A 111 -35.65 -17.87 5.26
CA ALA A 111 -34.29 -17.44 5.51
C ALA A 111 -33.89 -16.26 4.60
N PRO A 112 -33.04 -15.35 5.06
CA PRO A 112 -32.50 -14.30 4.22
C PRO A 112 -31.50 -14.87 3.19
N THR A 113 -31.30 -14.14 2.10
CA THR A 113 -30.34 -14.52 1.05
C THR A 113 -28.96 -13.96 1.40
N LEU A 114 -27.92 -14.81 1.31
CA LEU A 114 -26.55 -14.37 1.43
C LEU A 114 -26.16 -13.56 0.17
N ASN A 115 -25.72 -12.33 0.38
CA ASN A 115 -25.25 -11.45 -0.67
C ASN A 115 -23.74 -11.25 -0.53
N GLU A 116 -23.00 -11.50 -1.62
CA GLU A 116 -21.55 -11.26 -1.69
C GLU A 116 -21.27 -9.90 -2.32
N VAL A 117 -20.67 -9.01 -1.52
CA VAL A 117 -20.18 -7.72 -2.02
C VAL A 117 -18.80 -7.93 -2.65
N LYS A 118 -18.71 -7.72 -3.96
CA LYS A 118 -17.49 -7.95 -4.74
C LYS A 118 -16.84 -6.64 -5.18
N ALA A 119 -15.52 -6.62 -5.22
CA ALA A 119 -14.73 -5.52 -5.76
C ALA A 119 -13.48 -6.03 -6.46
N ASN A 120 -12.90 -5.20 -7.31
CA ASN A 120 -11.56 -5.44 -7.81
C ASN A 120 -10.55 -5.01 -6.74
N ILE A 121 -9.63 -5.90 -6.41
CA ILE A 121 -8.57 -5.64 -5.44
C ILE A 121 -7.21 -5.83 -6.08
N PHE A 122 -6.18 -5.29 -5.42
CA PHE A 122 -4.79 -5.57 -5.74
C PHE A 122 -4.15 -6.36 -4.60
N ILE A 123 -3.40 -7.39 -4.97
CA ILE A 123 -2.49 -8.09 -4.07
C ILE A 123 -1.09 -7.55 -4.37
N VAL A 124 -0.50 -6.87 -3.38
CA VAL A 124 0.82 -6.25 -3.49
C VAL A 124 1.77 -6.95 -2.54
N ASN A 125 2.87 -7.50 -3.09
CA ASN A 125 3.94 -8.11 -2.31
C ASN A 125 5.14 -7.18 -2.30
N VAL A 126 5.60 -6.80 -1.11
CA VAL A 126 6.79 -5.98 -0.91
C VAL A 126 7.78 -6.70 -0.01
N SER A 127 9.07 -6.44 -0.20
CA SER A 127 10.14 -6.98 0.64
C SER A 127 11.15 -5.92 1.01
N ALA A 128 11.98 -6.21 1.98
CA ALA A 128 13.22 -5.48 2.16
C ALA A 128 14.13 -5.69 0.93
N PRO A 129 15.00 -4.71 0.59
CA PRO A 129 16.05 -4.90 -0.40
C PRO A 129 16.94 -6.07 0.00
N ASP A 130 17.39 -6.85 -0.97
CA ASP A 130 18.36 -7.90 -0.68
C ASP A 130 19.76 -7.30 -0.38
N VAL A 131 20.69 -8.17 0.06
CA VAL A 131 22.03 -7.72 0.44
C VAL A 131 22.77 -7.09 -0.75
N ASN A 132 22.58 -7.63 -1.96
CA ASN A 132 23.25 -7.13 -3.16
C ASN A 132 22.68 -5.76 -3.57
N GLU A 133 21.34 -5.58 -3.52
CA GLU A 133 20.69 -4.30 -3.78
C GLU A 133 21.15 -3.23 -2.77
N ARG A 134 21.33 -3.60 -1.50
CA ARG A 134 21.85 -2.70 -0.46
C ARG A 134 23.32 -2.34 -0.68
N MET A 135 24.14 -3.30 -1.08
CA MET A 135 25.56 -3.06 -1.41
C MET A 135 25.71 -2.12 -2.61
N ALA A 136 24.97 -2.36 -3.70
CA ALA A 136 24.98 -1.47 -4.87
C ALA A 136 24.56 -0.02 -4.52
N SER A 137 23.58 0.15 -3.64
CA SER A 137 23.16 1.47 -3.14
C SER A 137 24.25 2.14 -2.29
N LEU A 138 24.97 1.38 -1.47
CA LEU A 138 26.10 1.88 -0.68
C LEU A 138 27.27 2.29 -1.55
N GLU A 139 27.64 1.48 -2.54
CA GLU A 139 28.69 1.77 -3.52
C GLU A 139 28.39 3.07 -4.27
N SER A 140 27.17 3.23 -4.78
CA SER A 140 26.74 4.47 -5.45
C SER A 140 26.80 5.69 -4.53
N SER A 141 26.50 5.53 -3.25
CA SER A 141 26.57 6.62 -2.27
C SER A 141 28.02 7.01 -1.95
N VAL A 142 28.93 6.03 -1.87
CA VAL A 142 30.37 6.24 -1.66
C VAL A 142 30.97 6.96 -2.87
N ASP A 143 30.62 6.57 -4.09
CA ASP A 143 31.08 7.23 -5.31
C ASP A 143 30.64 8.70 -5.40
N MET A 144 29.39 8.98 -5.00
CA MET A 144 28.85 10.34 -4.93
C MET A 144 29.60 11.20 -3.90
N ILE A 145 29.88 10.65 -2.72
CA ILE A 145 30.65 11.35 -1.68
C ILE A 145 32.09 11.59 -2.15
N GLY A 146 32.71 10.59 -2.81
CA GLY A 146 34.07 10.71 -3.35
C GLY A 146 34.16 11.81 -4.42
N SER A 147 33.22 11.89 -5.35
CA SER A 147 33.19 12.95 -6.38
C SER A 147 32.98 14.33 -5.78
N THR A 148 32.09 14.47 -4.79
CA THR A 148 31.84 15.74 -4.11
C THR A 148 33.07 16.22 -3.33
N MET A 149 33.83 15.32 -2.69
CA MET A 149 35.06 15.64 -1.99
C MET A 149 36.18 16.11 -2.97
N LEU A 150 36.28 15.47 -4.13
CA LEU A 150 37.21 15.89 -5.19
C LEU A 150 36.90 17.29 -5.70
N ASP A 151 35.64 17.62 -5.93
CA ASP A 151 35.20 18.95 -6.37
C ASP A 151 35.51 20.03 -5.32
N LEU A 152 35.30 19.73 -4.03
CA LEU A 152 35.68 20.62 -2.93
C LEU A 152 37.19 20.86 -2.81
N GLN A 153 38.01 19.84 -3.07
CA GLN A 153 39.46 19.99 -3.08
C GLN A 153 39.94 20.81 -4.25
N MET A 154 39.34 20.65 -5.44
CA MET A 154 39.72 21.47 -6.61
C MET A 154 39.34 22.95 -6.45
N THR A 155 38.19 23.23 -5.84
CA THR A 155 37.78 24.63 -5.57
C THR A 155 38.65 25.29 -4.51
N SER A 156 39.07 24.55 -3.48
CA SER A 156 39.98 25.10 -2.44
C SER A 156 41.41 25.33 -2.91
N ALA A 157 41.89 24.57 -3.88
CA ALA A 157 43.22 24.75 -4.49
C ALA A 157 43.29 25.97 -5.45
N GLY A 158 42.15 26.30 -6.10
CA GLY A 158 42.06 27.46 -6.99
C GLY A 158 42.12 28.82 -6.30
N ASP A 159 41.71 28.92 -5.03
CA ASP A 159 41.72 30.16 -4.25
C ASP A 159 43.10 30.48 -3.65
N ALA A 160 44.02 29.52 -3.59
CA ALA A 160 45.36 29.73 -3.03
C ALA A 160 46.32 30.46 -3.99
N ASP A 161 46.12 30.39 -5.28
CA ASP A 161 47.02 31.03 -6.29
C ASP A 161 46.63 32.50 -6.57
N ALA A 162 45.52 33.00 -6.10
CA ALA A 162 45.09 34.39 -6.34
C ALA A 162 45.67 35.44 -5.35
N GLN A 163 46.44 35.02 -4.32
CA GLN A 163 46.97 35.95 -3.29
C GLN A 163 48.50 36.20 -3.35
N SER A 164 49.20 35.77 -4.38
CA SER A 164 50.67 35.95 -4.45
C SER A 164 51.18 36.96 -5.50
N VAL A 165 50.32 37.94 -5.90
CA VAL A 165 50.79 39.06 -6.75
C VAL A 165 50.34 40.39 -6.15
N GLN A 166 51.10 40.90 -5.21
CA GLN A 166 51.29 42.32 -4.87
C GLN A 166 52.72 42.57 -4.42
#